data_088c8501e745b9cffc55b447242c41da
#
_entry.id   088c8501e745b9cffc55b447242c41da
#
_cell.length_a   1.000
_cell.length_b   1.000
_cell.length_c   1.000
_cell.angle_alpha   90.00
_cell.angle_beta   90.00
_cell.angle_gamma   90.00
#
_symmetry.space_group_name_H-M   'P 1'
#
loop_
_entity.id
_entity.type
_entity.pdbx_description
1 polymer ?
#
loop_
_entity_poly.entity_id
_entity_poly.type
_entity_poly.pdbx_seq_one_letter_code
_entity_poly.pdbx_strand_id
1 'polypeptide(L)'
;MEEKEVILTQEGHDNLEKELNYLKTEKRAEIAERIKVALGFGDLSENSEYDEAKNAQAENEIKIAELENKLRHAKIIDEKEIDTETVQIGNVVKVHDLEFDEKVEYTIVGSTEVDLAENKISNESPLGEALLGAKKGQTVEVNAPAGIMKYKILSIKNKQVKTRKKLNCPWSCFIF
;
A
#
# COMPACT_ATOMS: atom_id res chain seq x y z
N MET A 1 -19.82 14.40 -6.13
CA MET A 1 -19.16 13.15 -5.74
C MET A 1 -18.35 13.52 -4.52
N GLU A 2 -18.66 12.95 -3.37
CA GLU A 2 -17.81 13.13 -2.18
C GLU A 2 -16.45 12.49 -2.47
N GLU A 3 -15.40 13.30 -2.54
CA GLU A 3 -14.04 12.83 -2.67
C GLU A 3 -13.66 12.18 -1.34
N LYS A 4 -13.57 10.84 -1.33
CA LYS A 4 -13.16 10.09 -0.16
C LYS A 4 -11.71 10.44 0.18
N GLU A 5 -11.48 10.94 1.38
CA GLU A 5 -10.12 11.12 1.92
C GLU A 5 -9.41 9.76 1.94
N VAL A 6 -8.26 9.68 1.29
CA VAL A 6 -7.43 8.46 1.29
C VAL A 6 -6.47 8.55 2.45
N ILE A 7 -6.65 7.68 3.44
CA ILE A 7 -5.77 7.63 4.61
C ILE A 7 -4.56 6.75 4.25
N LEU A 8 -3.35 7.31 4.38
CA LEU A 8 -2.09 6.64 4.06
C LEU A 8 -1.14 6.67 5.25
N THR A 9 -0.31 5.63 5.35
CA THR A 9 0.89 5.67 6.19
C THR A 9 1.99 6.48 5.48
N GLN A 10 3.00 6.96 6.22
CA GLN A 10 4.15 7.63 5.60
C GLN A 10 4.86 6.71 4.59
N GLU A 11 5.00 5.43 4.92
CA GLU A 11 5.61 4.43 4.03
C GLU A 11 4.80 4.24 2.74
N GLY A 12 3.46 4.20 2.84
CA GLY A 12 2.57 4.10 1.69
C GLY A 12 2.65 5.32 0.78
N HIS A 13 2.68 6.52 1.36
CA HIS A 13 2.86 7.75 0.60
C HIS A 13 4.18 7.75 -0.18
N ASP A 14 5.30 7.41 0.48
CA ASP A 14 6.63 7.35 -0.16
C ASP A 14 6.69 6.31 -1.29
N ASN A 15 5.98 5.20 -1.14
CA ASN A 15 5.92 4.16 -2.17
C ASN A 15 5.10 4.62 -3.38
N LEU A 16 3.94 5.25 -3.16
CA LEU A 16 3.13 5.82 -4.25
C LEU A 16 3.87 6.94 -5.00
N GLU A 17 4.64 7.78 -4.29
CA GLU A 17 5.50 8.78 -4.95
C GLU A 17 6.57 8.14 -5.84
N LYS A 18 7.22 7.08 -5.36
CA LYS A 18 8.22 6.34 -6.16
C LYS A 18 7.60 5.72 -7.40
N GLU A 19 6.42 5.10 -7.25
CA GLU A 19 5.69 4.52 -8.37
C GLU A 19 5.28 5.59 -9.38
N LEU A 20 4.74 6.71 -8.92
CA LEU A 20 4.40 7.85 -9.77
C LEU A 20 5.61 8.36 -10.55
N ASN A 21 6.75 8.53 -9.90
CA ASN A 21 7.99 8.96 -10.55
C ASN A 21 8.46 7.94 -11.60
N TYR A 22 8.42 6.65 -11.29
CA TYR A 22 8.75 5.59 -12.25
C TYR A 22 7.86 5.65 -13.49
N LEU A 23 6.54 5.76 -13.31
CA LEU A 23 5.59 5.84 -14.44
C LEU A 23 5.81 7.10 -15.30
N LYS A 24 6.13 8.24 -14.68
CA LYS A 24 6.38 9.52 -15.38
C LYS A 24 7.70 9.56 -16.12
N THR A 25 8.73 8.88 -15.62
CA THR A 25 10.08 8.96 -16.19
C THR A 25 10.39 7.72 -17.03
N GLU A 26 10.61 6.59 -16.39
CA GLU A 26 11.10 5.37 -17.04
C GLU A 26 10.03 4.76 -17.96
N LYS A 27 8.82 4.58 -17.46
CA LYS A 27 7.74 3.95 -18.24
C LYS A 27 7.30 4.78 -19.44
N ARG A 28 7.18 6.10 -19.28
CA ARG A 28 6.91 7.01 -20.43
C ARG A 28 7.99 6.93 -21.49
N ALA A 29 9.27 6.90 -21.10
CA ALA A 29 10.39 6.83 -22.05
C ALA A 29 10.40 5.49 -22.80
N GLU A 30 10.15 4.37 -22.09
CA GLU A 30 10.02 3.04 -22.69
C GLU A 30 8.90 3.00 -23.74
N ILE A 31 7.71 3.51 -23.40
CA ILE A 31 6.57 3.53 -24.29
C ILE A 31 6.83 4.44 -25.50
N ALA A 32 7.44 5.61 -25.29
CA ALA A 32 7.80 6.51 -26.36
C ALA A 32 8.77 5.89 -27.38
N GLU A 33 9.75 5.11 -26.90
CA GLU A 33 10.66 4.39 -27.80
C GLU A 33 9.95 3.26 -28.54
N ARG A 34 9.02 2.52 -27.89
CA ARG A 34 8.18 1.52 -28.57
C ARG A 34 7.34 2.15 -29.69
N ILE A 35 6.72 3.30 -29.44
CA ILE A 35 5.98 4.04 -30.47
C ILE A 35 6.89 4.43 -31.62
N LYS A 36 8.08 4.95 -31.33
CA LYS A 36 9.06 5.37 -32.34
C LYS A 36 9.54 4.21 -33.20
N VAL A 37 9.80 3.05 -32.60
CA VAL A 37 10.18 1.83 -33.31
C VAL A 37 9.03 1.35 -34.21
N ALA A 38 7.80 1.33 -33.72
CA ALA A 38 6.61 0.95 -34.50
C ALA A 38 6.38 1.86 -35.72
N LEU A 39 6.62 3.17 -35.57
CA LEU A 39 6.58 4.14 -36.67
C LEU A 39 7.63 3.88 -37.74
N GLY A 40 8.76 3.29 -37.36
CA GLY A 40 9.85 2.97 -38.30
C GLY A 40 9.54 1.83 -39.27
N PHE A 41 8.52 1.01 -39.02
CA PHE A 41 8.13 -0.10 -39.90
C PHE A 41 7.28 0.29 -41.11
N GLY A 42 6.88 1.54 -41.27
CA GLY A 42 6.30 2.13 -42.49
C GLY A 42 4.78 2.15 -42.53
N ASP A 43 4.10 1.10 -42.89
CA ASP A 43 2.64 1.12 -43.02
C ASP A 43 1.94 1.03 -41.66
N LEU A 44 1.29 2.11 -41.27
CA LEU A 44 0.60 2.24 -39.98
C LEU A 44 -0.82 1.66 -39.99
N SER A 45 -1.35 1.34 -41.16
CA SER A 45 -2.77 0.93 -41.31
C SER A 45 -3.05 -0.47 -40.72
N GLU A 46 -2.02 -1.30 -40.65
CA GLU A 46 -2.09 -2.68 -40.12
C GLU A 46 -1.05 -2.93 -39.00
N ASN A 47 -0.49 -1.85 -38.42
CA ASN A 47 0.59 -1.98 -37.43
C ASN A 47 0.01 -2.16 -36.03
N SER A 48 -0.25 -3.41 -35.65
CA SER A 48 -0.73 -3.78 -34.33
C SER A 48 0.22 -3.35 -33.20
N GLU A 49 1.53 -3.31 -33.45
CA GLU A 49 2.53 -2.86 -32.47
C GLU A 49 2.41 -1.37 -32.14
N TYR A 50 2.04 -0.55 -33.13
CA TYR A 50 1.76 0.87 -32.92
C TYR A 50 0.52 1.05 -32.04
N ASP A 51 -0.57 0.34 -32.36
CA ASP A 51 -1.82 0.42 -31.59
C ASP A 51 -1.63 -0.09 -30.17
N GLU A 52 -0.90 -1.16 -29.97
CA GLU A 52 -0.54 -1.65 -28.61
C GLU A 52 0.29 -0.62 -27.83
N ALA A 53 1.26 0.02 -28.47
CA ALA A 53 2.08 1.04 -27.81
C ALA A 53 1.25 2.29 -27.48
N LYS A 54 0.28 2.68 -28.33
CA LYS A 54 -0.64 3.77 -28.05
C LYS A 54 -1.60 3.44 -26.91
N ASN A 55 -2.11 2.21 -26.85
CA ASN A 55 -2.93 1.73 -25.75
C ASN A 55 -2.14 1.73 -24.44
N ALA A 56 -0.91 1.23 -24.46
CA ALA A 56 -0.01 1.27 -23.30
C ALA A 56 0.27 2.71 -22.85
N GLN A 57 0.38 3.67 -23.77
CA GLN A 57 0.50 5.10 -23.45
C GLN A 57 -0.72 5.61 -22.72
N ALA A 58 -1.92 5.32 -23.25
CA ALA A 58 -3.17 5.76 -22.63
C ALA A 58 -3.36 5.17 -21.22
N GLU A 59 -3.08 3.87 -21.05
CA GLU A 59 -3.13 3.20 -19.74
C GLU A 59 -2.15 3.81 -18.73
N ASN A 60 -0.92 4.13 -19.18
CA ASN A 60 0.08 4.76 -18.32
C ASN A 60 -0.36 6.15 -17.85
N GLU A 61 -0.93 6.96 -18.74
CA GLU A 61 -1.45 8.30 -18.38
C GLU A 61 -2.64 8.21 -17.42
N ILE A 62 -3.53 7.23 -17.59
CA ILE A 62 -4.64 6.98 -16.66
C ILE A 62 -4.08 6.64 -15.27
N LYS A 63 -3.13 5.72 -15.17
CA LYS A 63 -2.50 5.35 -13.89
C LYS A 63 -1.80 6.53 -13.22
N ILE A 64 -1.09 7.35 -14.00
CA ILE A 64 -0.47 8.58 -13.49
C ILE A 64 -1.52 9.52 -12.89
N ALA A 65 -2.62 9.77 -13.60
CA ALA A 65 -3.69 10.64 -13.12
C ALA A 65 -4.36 10.09 -11.84
N GLU A 66 -4.58 8.77 -11.77
CA GLU A 66 -5.13 8.12 -10.58
C GLU A 66 -4.21 8.26 -9.37
N LEU A 67 -2.89 8.03 -9.55
CA LEU A 67 -1.90 8.16 -8.46
C LEU A 67 -1.75 9.61 -8.01
N GLU A 68 -1.75 10.57 -8.95
CA GLU A 68 -1.73 11.99 -8.61
C GLU A 68 -2.97 12.39 -7.81
N ASN A 69 -4.13 11.88 -8.19
CA ASN A 69 -5.37 12.16 -7.48
C ASN A 69 -5.36 11.55 -6.07
N LYS A 70 -4.90 10.30 -5.92
CA LYS A 70 -4.74 9.65 -4.61
C LYS A 70 -3.79 10.43 -3.71
N LEU A 71 -2.61 10.84 -4.22
CA LEU A 71 -1.63 11.62 -3.46
C LEU A 71 -2.15 13.02 -3.08
N ARG A 72 -2.95 13.64 -3.94
CA ARG A 72 -3.55 14.96 -3.66
C ARG A 72 -4.53 14.93 -2.50
N HIS A 73 -5.29 13.84 -2.35
CA HIS A 73 -6.30 13.67 -1.31
C HIS A 73 -5.81 12.77 -0.16
N ALA A 74 -4.51 12.46 -0.16
CA ALA A 74 -3.87 11.65 0.87
C ALA A 74 -3.78 12.43 2.18
N LYS A 75 -4.27 11.81 3.27
CA LYS A 75 -4.06 12.27 4.64
C LYS A 75 -3.06 11.33 5.31
N ILE A 76 -1.88 11.85 5.58
CA ILE A 76 -0.81 11.08 6.22
C ILE A 76 -1.08 11.01 7.72
N ILE A 77 -1.08 9.79 8.27
CA ILE A 77 -1.12 9.58 9.71
C ILE A 77 0.31 9.54 10.23
N ASP A 78 0.62 10.42 11.20
CA ASP A 78 1.91 10.43 11.86
C ASP A 78 2.02 9.23 12.82
N GLU A 79 2.95 8.31 12.54
CA GLU A 79 3.14 7.07 13.32
C GLU A 79 3.48 7.32 14.80
N LYS A 80 3.85 8.55 15.14
CA LYS A 80 4.19 8.94 16.51
C LYS A 80 2.98 9.22 17.40
N GLU A 81 1.83 9.48 16.80
CA GLU A 81 0.57 9.80 17.51
C GLU A 81 -0.35 8.57 17.63
N ILE A 82 0.09 7.40 17.14
CA ILE A 82 -0.72 6.19 17.16
C ILE A 82 -0.80 5.63 18.59
N ASP A 83 -1.98 5.72 19.18
CA ASP A 83 -2.28 5.13 20.49
C ASP A 83 -2.24 3.59 20.41
N THR A 84 -1.78 2.95 21.47
CA THR A 84 -1.75 1.47 21.60
C THR A 84 -2.91 0.94 22.48
N GLU A 85 -3.77 1.82 22.99
CA GLU A 85 -4.95 1.42 23.73
C GLU A 85 -6.10 1.03 22.80
N THR A 86 -6.22 1.72 21.67
CA THR A 86 -7.22 1.48 20.64
C THR A 86 -6.57 1.15 19.31
N VAL A 87 -7.23 0.29 18.54
CA VAL A 87 -6.76 -0.09 17.20
C VAL A 87 -6.96 1.08 16.23
N GLN A 88 -5.87 1.50 15.60
CA GLN A 88 -5.84 2.55 14.58
C GLN A 88 -5.14 2.06 13.31
N ILE A 89 -5.25 2.84 12.22
CA ILE A 89 -4.51 2.57 10.99
C ILE A 89 -3.01 2.75 11.28
N GLY A 90 -2.17 1.79 10.81
CA GLY A 90 -0.75 1.71 11.11
C GLY A 90 -0.39 0.76 12.27
N ASN A 91 -1.39 0.29 13.03
CA ASN A 91 -1.15 -0.69 14.09
C ASN A 91 -0.98 -2.11 13.55
N VAL A 92 -0.14 -2.87 14.24
CA VAL A 92 -0.06 -4.34 14.15
C VAL A 92 -0.91 -4.94 15.26
N VAL A 93 -1.99 -5.61 14.90
CA VAL A 93 -2.95 -6.20 15.83
C VAL A 93 -2.80 -7.71 15.81
N LYS A 94 -2.50 -8.29 16.97
CA LYS A 94 -2.53 -9.74 17.14
C LYS A 94 -3.91 -10.18 17.58
N VAL A 95 -4.57 -10.96 16.75
CA VAL A 95 -5.90 -11.51 17.02
C VAL A 95 -5.84 -13.02 17.22
N HIS A 96 -6.82 -13.51 17.96
CA HIS A 96 -7.07 -14.94 18.13
C HIS A 96 -8.43 -15.24 17.49
N ASP A 97 -8.40 -16.05 16.46
CA ASP A 97 -9.60 -16.61 15.85
C ASP A 97 -10.19 -17.67 16.79
N LEU A 98 -11.43 -17.47 17.22
CA LEU A 98 -12.09 -18.38 18.19
C LEU A 98 -12.73 -19.60 17.52
N GLU A 99 -12.85 -19.62 16.20
CA GLU A 99 -13.37 -20.78 15.46
C GLU A 99 -12.27 -21.78 15.11
N PHE A 100 -11.12 -21.27 14.65
CA PHE A 100 -9.99 -22.12 14.22
C PHE A 100 -8.89 -22.26 15.29
N ASP A 101 -9.03 -21.56 16.43
CA ASP A 101 -8.04 -21.49 17.52
C ASP A 101 -6.64 -21.04 17.03
N GLU A 102 -6.61 -20.18 16.01
CA GLU A 102 -5.39 -19.67 15.42
C GLU A 102 -5.08 -18.25 15.89
N LYS A 103 -3.79 -17.94 16.01
CA LYS A 103 -3.30 -16.60 16.36
C LYS A 103 -2.61 -15.99 15.16
N VAL A 104 -3.17 -14.91 14.62
CA VAL A 104 -2.63 -14.21 13.45
C VAL A 104 -2.33 -12.76 13.82
N GLU A 105 -1.27 -12.21 13.23
CA GLU A 105 -0.94 -10.79 13.34
C GLU A 105 -1.34 -10.11 12.03
N TYR A 106 -2.21 -9.11 12.12
CA TYR A 106 -2.64 -8.28 10.98
C TYR A 106 -2.12 -6.86 11.16
N THR A 107 -1.65 -6.27 10.08
CA THR A 107 -1.32 -4.85 10.02
C THR A 107 -2.49 -4.12 9.35
N ILE A 108 -3.08 -3.13 10.04
CA ILE A 108 -4.16 -2.33 9.47
C ILE A 108 -3.55 -1.18 8.69
N VAL A 109 -3.86 -1.12 7.41
CA VAL A 109 -3.32 -0.13 6.46
C VAL A 109 -4.45 0.54 5.68
N GLY A 110 -4.13 1.59 4.93
CA GLY A 110 -5.07 2.16 3.97
C GLY A 110 -5.38 1.20 2.81
N SER A 111 -6.48 1.43 2.11
CA SER A 111 -6.95 0.56 1.01
C SER A 111 -5.94 0.40 -0.13
N THR A 112 -4.98 1.31 -0.27
CA THR A 112 -3.94 1.27 -1.31
C THR A 112 -2.68 0.50 -0.91
N GLU A 113 -2.53 0.12 0.37
CA GLU A 113 -1.34 -0.54 0.92
C GLU A 113 -1.57 -2.01 1.26
N VAL A 114 -2.69 -2.57 0.82
CA VAL A 114 -3.10 -3.96 1.13
C VAL A 114 -2.11 -4.95 0.52
N ASP A 115 -1.63 -5.87 1.35
CA ASP A 115 -0.81 -7.00 0.93
C ASP A 115 -1.17 -8.23 1.78
N LEU A 116 -1.89 -9.16 1.19
CA LEU A 116 -2.32 -10.39 1.88
C LEU A 116 -1.17 -11.31 2.22
N ALA A 117 -0.06 -11.26 1.46
CA ALA A 117 1.13 -12.07 1.74
C ALA A 117 1.85 -11.60 3.02
N GLU A 118 1.76 -10.30 3.33
CA GLU A 118 2.31 -9.70 4.55
C GLU A 118 1.25 -9.50 5.65
N ASN A 119 0.05 -10.09 5.52
CA ASN A 119 -1.09 -9.91 6.43
C ASN A 119 -1.47 -8.42 6.64
N LYS A 120 -1.30 -7.60 5.59
CA LYS A 120 -1.77 -6.21 5.58
C LYS A 120 -3.20 -6.16 5.09
N ILE A 121 -4.11 -5.73 5.94
CA ILE A 121 -5.54 -5.63 5.64
C ILE A 121 -5.99 -4.18 5.57
N SER A 122 -6.96 -3.92 4.67
CA SER A 122 -7.56 -2.59 4.54
C SER A 122 -8.40 -2.23 5.76
N ASN A 123 -8.38 -0.95 6.11
CA ASN A 123 -9.35 -0.35 7.04
C ASN A 123 -10.81 -0.46 6.57
N GLU A 124 -11.05 -0.59 5.26
CA GLU A 124 -12.37 -0.76 4.65
C GLU A 124 -12.79 -2.24 4.52
N SER A 125 -11.91 -3.19 4.85
CA SER A 125 -12.26 -4.61 4.85
C SER A 125 -13.15 -4.95 6.06
N PRO A 126 -14.04 -5.95 5.96
CA PRO A 126 -14.93 -6.33 7.08
C PRO A 126 -14.18 -6.62 8.39
N LEU A 127 -13.01 -7.24 8.31
CA LEU A 127 -12.14 -7.49 9.46
C LEU A 127 -11.47 -6.20 9.95
N GLY A 128 -10.95 -5.36 9.04
CA GLY A 128 -10.35 -4.07 9.39
C GLY A 128 -11.33 -3.12 10.05
N GLU A 129 -12.54 -3.01 9.48
CA GLU A 129 -13.61 -2.17 10.03
C GLU A 129 -14.03 -2.62 11.43
N ALA A 130 -14.18 -3.93 11.65
CA ALA A 130 -14.53 -4.48 12.96
C ALA A 130 -13.43 -4.32 14.02
N LEU A 131 -12.16 -4.30 13.60
CA LEU A 131 -11.01 -4.12 14.48
C LEU A 131 -10.77 -2.64 14.82
N LEU A 132 -11.09 -1.70 13.90
CA LEU A 132 -10.86 -0.27 14.12
C LEU A 132 -11.61 0.24 15.36
N GLY A 133 -10.91 0.99 16.22
CA GLY A 133 -11.46 1.52 17.46
C GLY A 133 -11.65 0.50 18.59
N ALA A 134 -11.43 -0.79 18.34
CA ALA A 134 -11.53 -1.80 19.38
C ALA A 134 -10.32 -1.77 20.32
N LYS A 135 -10.50 -2.25 21.55
CA LYS A 135 -9.48 -2.23 22.61
C LYS A 135 -8.83 -3.61 22.78
N LYS A 136 -7.64 -3.62 23.36
CA LYS A 136 -6.96 -4.85 23.75
C LYS A 136 -7.85 -5.69 24.69
N GLY A 137 -7.97 -6.99 24.38
CA GLY A 137 -8.81 -7.95 25.11
C GLY A 137 -10.26 -8.01 24.67
N GLN A 138 -10.71 -7.09 23.81
CA GLN A 138 -12.06 -7.09 23.27
C GLN A 138 -12.23 -8.19 22.22
N THR A 139 -13.45 -8.75 22.16
CA THR A 139 -13.86 -9.66 21.09
C THR A 139 -14.71 -8.88 20.09
N VAL A 140 -14.38 -8.99 18.82
CA VAL A 140 -15.10 -8.38 17.71
C VAL A 140 -15.76 -9.45 16.85
N GLU A 141 -16.94 -9.16 16.32
CA GLU A 141 -17.64 -10.01 15.38
C GLU A 141 -17.48 -9.46 13.96
N VAL A 142 -17.04 -10.31 13.06
CA VAL A 142 -16.81 -9.97 11.66
C VAL A 142 -17.82 -10.70 10.79
N ASN A 143 -18.60 -9.95 10.03
CA ASN A 143 -19.52 -10.50 9.05
C ASN A 143 -18.75 -10.80 7.76
N ALA A 144 -18.29 -12.04 7.61
CA ALA A 144 -17.68 -12.52 6.38
C ALA A 144 -18.72 -13.26 5.51
N PRO A 145 -18.50 -13.38 4.19
CA PRO A 145 -19.38 -14.18 3.32
C PRO A 145 -19.52 -15.65 3.74
N ALA A 146 -18.55 -16.16 4.51
CA ALA A 146 -18.54 -17.51 5.06
C ALA A 146 -19.34 -17.65 6.38
N GLY A 147 -19.75 -16.53 7.00
CA GLY A 147 -20.44 -16.51 8.28
C GLY A 147 -19.92 -15.44 9.24
N ILE A 148 -20.44 -15.45 10.48
CA ILE A 148 -20.01 -14.53 11.52
C ILE A 148 -18.82 -15.16 12.25
N MET A 149 -17.64 -14.58 12.07
CA MET A 149 -16.40 -14.99 12.74
C MET A 149 -16.14 -14.13 13.98
N LYS A 150 -15.58 -14.72 15.02
CA LYS A 150 -15.26 -14.02 16.28
C LYS A 150 -13.76 -13.97 16.49
N TYR A 151 -13.24 -12.75 16.56
CA TYR A 151 -11.81 -12.50 16.81
C TYR A 151 -11.61 -11.81 18.14
N LYS A 152 -10.67 -12.33 18.94
CA LYS A 152 -10.26 -11.71 20.21
C LYS A 152 -8.94 -11.00 20.04
N ILE A 153 -8.88 -9.71 20.38
CA ILE A 153 -7.68 -8.90 20.30
C ILE A 153 -6.75 -9.26 21.48
N LEU A 154 -5.58 -9.80 21.17
CA LEU A 154 -4.58 -10.17 22.16
C LEU A 154 -3.62 -9.03 22.49
N SER A 155 -3.14 -8.33 21.48
CA SER A 155 -2.23 -7.20 21.63
C SER A 155 -2.29 -6.24 20.45
N ILE A 156 -2.04 -4.98 20.73
CA ILE A 156 -1.93 -3.90 19.76
C ILE A 156 -0.50 -3.37 19.86
N LYS A 157 0.20 -3.24 18.73
CA LYS A 157 1.57 -2.73 18.66
C LYS A 157 1.65 -1.69 17.55
N ASN A 158 2.48 -0.68 17.73
CA ASN A 158 2.83 0.19 16.61
C ASN A 158 3.79 -0.56 15.68
N LYS A 159 3.62 -0.39 14.36
CA LYS A 159 4.58 -0.88 13.39
C LYS A 159 5.91 -0.19 13.68
N GLN A 160 6.87 -0.90 14.29
CA GLN A 160 8.21 -0.35 14.41
C GLN A 160 8.82 -0.32 13.01
N VAL A 161 8.98 0.86 12.45
CA VAL A 161 9.87 1.06 11.31
C VAL A 161 11.23 0.52 11.75
N LYS A 162 11.65 -0.58 11.15
CA LYS A 162 13.05 -1.02 11.25
C LYS A 162 13.88 0.09 10.64
N THR A 163 14.23 1.08 11.45
CA THR A 163 15.26 2.04 11.10
C THR A 163 16.47 1.18 10.74
N ARG A 164 16.78 1.09 9.45
CA ARG A 164 18.07 0.53 9.03
C ARG A 164 19.09 1.34 9.81
N LYS A 165 19.63 0.74 10.89
CA LYS A 165 20.83 1.25 11.53
C LYS A 165 21.80 1.49 10.38
N LYS A 166 22.06 2.76 10.05
CA LYS A 166 23.25 3.12 9.32
C LYS A 166 24.37 2.45 10.09
N LEU A 167 24.93 1.39 9.53
CA LEU A 167 26.20 0.88 9.96
C LEU A 167 27.15 2.06 9.78
N ASN A 168 27.41 2.77 10.88
CA ASN A 168 28.57 3.62 11.00
C ASN A 168 29.77 2.68 10.82
N CYS A 169 30.26 2.56 9.59
CA CYS A 169 31.61 2.11 9.36
C CYS A 169 32.52 3.23 9.88
N PRO A 170 33.28 3.04 10.94
CA PRO A 170 34.37 3.93 11.26
C PRO A 170 35.51 3.59 10.30
N TRP A 171 35.51 4.24 9.14
CA TRP A 171 36.71 4.35 8.33
C TRP A 171 37.62 5.40 8.97
N SER A 172 38.30 4.99 10.00
CA SER A 172 39.40 5.75 10.55
C SER A 172 40.32 4.71 11.20
N CYS A 173 41.37 4.39 10.50
CA CYS A 173 42.68 3.91 10.92
C CYS A 173 43.20 2.88 9.92
N PHE A 174 43.98 3.37 8.97
CA PHE A 174 45.30 2.81 8.66
C PHE A 174 46.02 3.77 7.72
N ILE A 175 46.71 4.70 8.37
CA ILE A 175 47.95 5.30 7.82
C ILE A 175 49.09 4.49 8.44
N PHE A 176 49.74 3.71 7.66
CA PHE A 176 51.21 3.50 7.70
C PHE A 176 51.60 2.82 6.37
#